data_bab5f520b5f4ca0707784d5512383e0f
#
_entry.id   bab5f520b5f4ca0707784d5512383e0f
#
_cell.length_a   1.000
_cell.length_b   1.000
_cell.length_c   1.000
_cell.angle_alpha   90.00
_cell.angle_beta   90.00
_cell.angle_gamma   90.00
#
_symmetry.space_group_name_H-M   'P 1'
#
loop_
_entity.id
_entity.type
_entity.pdbx_description
1 polymer ?
#
loop_
_entity_poly.entity_id
_entity_poly.type
_entity_poly.pdbx_seq_one_letter_code
_entity_poly.pdbx_strand_id
1 'polypeptide(L)'
;METFLTELISKATDLMGSLGFISGFLLIIFESMIPVLPLAVFIALNIMTFGSLFGFILSWVATVTGCMISFYLCRKLRNKFEKKYGNNEKVKKFKKYINKLSYSNLVILIALPFTPAFAVNIAAGLTDIDAKKFFSPLMIGKLPMVYFWGFIGKSLLESITDPYTIAQVVFMVLIAYLVSRLANKFIK
;
A
#
# COMPACT_ATOMS: atom_id res chain seq x y z
N MET A 1 -4.86 -26.83 12.35
CA MET A 1 -4.99 -25.49 11.70
C MET A 1 -3.61 -24.90 11.40
N GLU A 2 -2.67 -24.98 12.33
CA GLU A 2 -1.26 -24.55 12.13
C GLU A 2 -0.58 -25.26 10.96
N THR A 3 -0.65 -26.59 10.91
CA THR A 3 -0.05 -27.38 9.83
C THR A 3 -0.56 -27.01 8.45
N PHE A 4 -1.86 -26.72 8.32
CA PHE A 4 -2.47 -26.30 7.06
C PHE A 4 -1.99 -24.93 6.61
N LEU A 5 -1.91 -23.94 7.52
CA LEU A 5 -1.41 -22.59 7.21
C LEU A 5 0.07 -22.62 6.84
N THR A 6 0.89 -23.38 7.59
CA THR A 6 2.32 -23.54 7.30
C THR A 6 2.55 -24.18 5.94
N GLU A 7 1.77 -25.22 5.61
CA GLU A 7 1.85 -25.87 4.30
C GLU A 7 1.42 -24.94 3.16
N LEU A 8 0.39 -24.12 3.38
CA LEU A 8 -0.09 -23.15 2.38
C LEU A 8 0.94 -22.04 2.14
N ILE A 9 1.56 -21.53 3.20
CA ILE A 9 2.64 -20.54 3.11
C ILE A 9 3.85 -21.13 2.38
N SER A 10 4.27 -22.35 2.75
CA SER A 10 5.37 -23.04 2.07
C SER A 10 5.10 -23.21 0.57
N LYS A 11 3.93 -23.72 0.20
CA LYS A 11 3.54 -23.85 -1.20
C LYS A 11 3.52 -22.52 -1.95
N ALA A 12 3.04 -21.44 -1.30
CA ALA A 12 3.03 -20.11 -1.89
C ALA A 12 4.45 -19.58 -2.11
N THR A 13 5.36 -19.74 -1.13
CA THR A 13 6.77 -19.33 -1.26
C THR A 13 7.51 -20.16 -2.31
N ASP A 14 7.29 -21.46 -2.37
CA ASP A 14 7.89 -22.34 -3.37
C ASP A 14 7.42 -22.01 -4.79
N LEU A 15 6.12 -21.76 -4.96
CA LEU A 15 5.56 -21.33 -6.23
C LEU A 15 6.12 -19.96 -6.66
N MET A 16 6.19 -19.00 -5.75
CA MET A 16 6.80 -17.68 -6.04
C MET A 16 8.29 -17.83 -6.35
N GLY A 17 9.03 -18.68 -5.64
CA GLY A 17 10.43 -18.99 -5.92
C GLY A 17 10.62 -19.58 -7.31
N SER A 18 9.77 -20.53 -7.71
CA SER A 18 9.83 -21.20 -9.03
C SER A 18 9.46 -20.26 -10.19
N LEU A 19 8.50 -19.36 -9.99
CA LEU A 19 8.11 -18.33 -10.96
C LEU A 19 9.04 -17.10 -10.97
N GLY A 20 9.96 -17.04 -10.01
CA GLY A 20 10.93 -15.95 -9.86
C GLY A 20 10.31 -14.65 -9.32
N PHE A 21 11.16 -13.65 -9.14
CA PHE A 21 10.77 -12.34 -8.56
C PHE A 21 9.70 -11.59 -9.37
N ILE A 22 9.51 -11.92 -10.65
CA ILE A 22 8.50 -11.31 -11.53
C ILE A 22 7.09 -11.60 -10.98
N SER A 23 6.85 -12.80 -10.46
CA SER A 23 5.54 -13.16 -9.89
C SER A 23 5.17 -12.29 -8.69
N GLY A 24 6.07 -12.15 -7.74
CA GLY A 24 5.88 -11.30 -6.57
C GLY A 24 5.72 -9.82 -6.93
N PHE A 25 6.45 -9.36 -7.94
CA PHE A 25 6.34 -8.00 -8.48
C PHE A 25 4.96 -7.74 -9.09
N LEU A 26 4.49 -8.63 -9.96
CA LEU A 26 3.19 -8.49 -10.63
C LEU A 26 2.01 -8.59 -9.66
N LEU A 27 2.08 -9.48 -8.68
CA LEU A 27 1.05 -9.63 -7.65
C LEU A 27 0.86 -8.33 -6.84
N ILE A 28 1.96 -7.68 -6.43
CA ILE A 28 1.89 -6.41 -5.71
C ILE A 28 1.40 -5.27 -6.60
N ILE A 29 1.80 -5.21 -7.88
CA ILE A 29 1.25 -4.23 -8.82
C ILE A 29 -0.26 -4.39 -8.91
N PHE A 30 -0.73 -5.62 -9.11
CA PHE A 30 -2.17 -5.90 -9.24
C PHE A 30 -2.94 -5.50 -7.98
N GLU A 31 -2.43 -5.87 -6.80
CA GLU A 31 -3.03 -5.48 -5.50
C GLU A 31 -3.06 -3.96 -5.32
N SER A 32 -1.97 -3.26 -5.67
CA SER A 32 -1.89 -1.80 -5.56
C SER A 32 -2.87 -1.05 -6.46
N MET A 33 -3.34 -1.70 -7.53
CA MET A 33 -4.37 -1.17 -8.43
C MET A 33 -5.78 -1.52 -7.94
N ILE A 34 -5.97 -2.74 -7.46
CA ILE A 34 -7.26 -3.30 -7.05
C ILE A 34 -7.06 -3.93 -5.67
N PRO A 35 -7.33 -3.19 -4.57
CA PRO A 35 -7.05 -3.66 -3.20
C PRO A 35 -8.11 -4.68 -2.75
N VAL A 36 -8.05 -5.88 -3.31
CA VAL A 36 -8.94 -7.00 -2.97
C VAL A 36 -8.29 -7.89 -1.91
N LEU A 37 -6.96 -7.99 -1.93
CA LEU A 37 -6.19 -8.86 -1.07
C LEU A 37 -5.30 -8.05 -0.10
N PRO A 38 -4.92 -8.61 1.06
CA PRO A 38 -4.11 -7.90 2.02
C PRO A 38 -2.67 -7.73 1.51
N LEU A 39 -2.28 -6.50 1.20
CA LEU A 39 -0.93 -6.13 0.75
C LEU A 39 0.18 -6.68 1.67
N ALA A 40 -0.08 -6.71 2.98
CA ALA A 40 0.85 -7.24 3.98
C ALA A 40 1.29 -8.68 3.67
N VAL A 41 0.38 -9.52 3.20
CA VAL A 41 0.67 -10.92 2.86
C VAL A 41 1.64 -11.00 1.68
N PHE A 42 1.40 -10.22 0.62
CA PHE A 42 2.28 -10.25 -0.56
C PHE A 42 3.67 -9.69 -0.27
N ILE A 43 3.76 -8.64 0.54
CA ILE A 43 5.05 -8.09 0.98
C ILE A 43 5.79 -9.12 1.84
N ALA A 44 5.10 -9.78 2.77
CA ALA A 44 5.68 -10.82 3.61
C ALA A 44 6.18 -12.00 2.78
N LEU A 45 5.39 -12.51 1.85
CA LEU A 45 5.78 -13.58 0.93
C LEU A 45 7.03 -13.19 0.11
N ASN A 46 7.10 -11.97 -0.41
CA ASN A 46 8.30 -11.49 -1.11
C ASN A 46 9.53 -11.47 -0.19
N ILE A 47 9.37 -11.03 1.05
CA ILE A 47 10.46 -10.98 2.04
C ILE A 47 10.90 -12.40 2.41
N MET A 48 9.97 -13.33 2.60
CA MET A 48 10.27 -14.74 2.95
C MET A 48 10.92 -15.48 1.78
N THR A 49 10.45 -15.25 0.55
CA THR A 49 10.94 -15.95 -0.64
C THR A 49 12.28 -15.40 -1.14
N PHE A 50 12.45 -14.09 -1.17
CA PHE A 50 13.58 -13.43 -1.81
C PHE A 50 14.55 -12.76 -0.83
N GLY A 51 14.30 -12.91 0.48
CA GLY A 51 15.11 -12.32 1.55
C GLY A 51 14.68 -10.88 1.91
N SER A 52 15.09 -10.45 3.10
CA SER A 52 14.57 -9.21 3.71
C SER A 52 14.85 -7.95 2.90
N LEU A 53 16.07 -7.78 2.41
CA LEU A 53 16.45 -6.58 1.67
C LEU A 53 15.86 -6.56 0.26
N PHE A 54 16.09 -7.65 -0.50
CA PHE A 54 15.64 -7.72 -1.89
C PHE A 54 14.11 -7.78 -1.97
N GLY A 55 13.45 -8.59 -1.12
CA GLY A 55 12.00 -8.67 -1.07
C GLY A 55 11.33 -7.35 -0.66
N PHE A 56 11.97 -6.58 0.24
CA PHE A 56 11.52 -5.23 0.60
C PHE A 56 11.62 -4.27 -0.59
N ILE A 57 12.79 -4.19 -1.25
CA ILE A 57 13.01 -3.30 -2.40
C ILE A 57 12.05 -3.67 -3.54
N LEU A 58 11.91 -4.96 -3.84
CA LEU A 58 11.00 -5.49 -4.84
C LEU A 58 9.55 -5.04 -4.56
N SER A 59 9.10 -5.22 -3.32
CA SER A 59 7.75 -4.84 -2.88
C SER A 59 7.53 -3.33 -2.95
N TRP A 60 8.53 -2.55 -2.55
CA TRP A 60 8.47 -1.09 -2.62
C TRP A 60 8.35 -0.60 -4.07
N VAL A 61 9.24 -1.08 -4.97
CA VAL A 61 9.20 -0.68 -6.39
C VAL A 61 7.89 -1.13 -7.05
N ALA A 62 7.43 -2.35 -6.76
CA ALA A 62 6.18 -2.87 -7.27
C ALA A 62 4.97 -2.04 -6.82
N THR A 63 4.92 -1.67 -5.52
CA THR A 63 3.84 -0.84 -4.96
C THR A 63 3.83 0.56 -5.59
N VAL A 64 4.99 1.20 -5.72
CA VAL A 64 5.12 2.50 -6.39
C VAL A 64 4.66 2.41 -7.85
N THR A 65 5.10 1.38 -8.57
CA THR A 65 4.72 1.14 -9.97
C THR A 65 3.20 0.96 -10.11
N GLY A 66 2.58 0.11 -9.28
CA GLY A 66 1.13 -0.11 -9.30
C GLY A 66 0.32 1.14 -8.96
N CYS A 67 0.79 1.94 -8.00
CA CYS A 67 0.19 3.24 -7.68
C CYS A 67 0.28 4.24 -8.86
N MET A 68 1.42 4.29 -9.55
CA MET A 68 1.58 5.16 -10.72
C MET A 68 0.72 4.69 -11.90
N ILE A 69 0.60 3.39 -12.13
CA ILE A 69 -0.32 2.85 -13.15
C ILE A 69 -1.76 3.28 -12.82
N SER A 70 -2.20 3.10 -11.57
CA SER A 70 -3.53 3.54 -11.12
C SER A 70 -3.75 5.04 -11.34
N PHE A 71 -2.76 5.86 -11.01
CA PHE A 71 -2.79 7.30 -11.23
C PHE A 71 -2.97 7.65 -12.71
N TYR A 72 -2.18 7.05 -13.62
CA TYR A 72 -2.27 7.32 -15.05
C TYR A 72 -3.57 6.79 -15.68
N LEU A 73 -4.05 5.63 -15.25
CA LEU A 73 -5.34 5.10 -15.70
C LEU A 73 -6.48 6.04 -15.31
N CYS A 74 -6.50 6.51 -14.06
CA CYS A 74 -7.51 7.46 -13.59
C CYS A 74 -7.41 8.80 -14.33
N ARG A 75 -6.20 9.27 -14.63
CA ARG A 75 -5.98 10.48 -15.43
C ARG A 75 -6.53 10.34 -16.84
N LYS A 76 -6.26 9.21 -17.51
CA LYS A 76 -6.78 8.92 -18.86
C LYS A 76 -8.32 8.82 -18.87
N LEU A 77 -8.89 8.30 -17.79
CA LEU A 77 -10.34 8.12 -17.65
C LEU A 77 -11.06 9.32 -17.00
N ARG A 78 -10.34 10.41 -16.68
CA ARG A 78 -10.85 11.57 -15.97
C ARG A 78 -12.16 12.11 -16.53
N ASN A 79 -12.22 12.35 -17.85
CA ASN A 79 -13.42 12.91 -18.49
C ASN A 79 -14.65 11.99 -18.35
N LYS A 80 -14.47 10.67 -18.44
CA LYS A 80 -15.55 9.70 -18.24
C LYS A 80 -15.99 9.68 -16.77
N PHE A 81 -15.04 9.73 -15.86
CA PHE A 81 -15.31 9.75 -14.43
C PHE A 81 -16.04 11.03 -14.00
N GLU A 82 -15.62 12.18 -14.52
CA GLU A 82 -16.27 13.47 -14.22
C GLU A 82 -17.71 13.53 -14.72
N LYS A 83 -18.00 13.00 -15.91
CA LYS A 83 -19.38 12.89 -16.42
C LYS A 83 -20.28 12.06 -15.48
N LYS A 84 -19.74 10.99 -14.89
CA LYS A 84 -20.53 10.06 -14.05
C LYS A 84 -20.59 10.46 -12.59
N TYR A 85 -19.51 10.95 -12.02
CA TYR A 85 -19.34 11.18 -10.59
C TYR A 85 -18.94 12.61 -10.21
N GLY A 86 -18.76 13.50 -11.18
CA GLY A 86 -18.29 14.87 -10.95
C GLY A 86 -19.21 15.70 -10.06
N ASN A 87 -20.51 15.37 -10.01
CA ASN A 87 -21.47 16.02 -9.13
C ASN A 87 -21.50 15.49 -7.69
N ASN A 88 -20.80 14.38 -7.40
CA ASN A 88 -20.74 13.82 -6.07
C ASN A 88 -19.91 14.69 -5.12
N GLU A 89 -20.55 15.23 -4.08
CA GLU A 89 -19.91 16.13 -3.11
C GLU A 89 -18.71 15.51 -2.38
N LYS A 90 -18.74 14.19 -2.10
CA LYS A 90 -17.61 13.48 -1.48
C LYS A 90 -16.40 13.45 -2.42
N VAL A 91 -16.63 13.19 -3.71
CA VAL A 91 -15.58 13.21 -4.73
C VAL A 91 -14.99 14.60 -4.88
N LYS A 92 -15.82 15.65 -4.98
CA LYS A 92 -15.36 17.04 -5.05
C LYS A 92 -14.52 17.43 -3.84
N LYS A 93 -15.00 17.13 -2.63
CA LYS A 93 -14.27 17.42 -1.39
C LYS A 93 -12.92 16.70 -1.35
N PHE A 94 -12.87 15.44 -1.73
CA PHE A 94 -11.63 14.65 -1.72
C PHE A 94 -10.64 15.13 -2.78
N LYS A 95 -11.07 15.44 -3.99
CA LYS A 95 -10.24 16.07 -5.03
C LYS A 95 -9.67 17.41 -4.54
N LYS A 96 -10.52 18.28 -3.97
CA LYS A 96 -10.09 19.58 -3.41
C LYS A 96 -9.08 19.40 -2.29
N TYR A 97 -9.27 18.41 -1.42
CA TYR A 97 -8.32 18.06 -0.35
C TYR A 97 -6.96 17.67 -0.92
N ILE A 98 -6.90 16.72 -1.83
CA ILE A 98 -5.63 16.27 -2.44
C ILE A 98 -4.90 17.40 -3.17
N ASN A 99 -5.63 18.26 -3.91
CA ASN A 99 -5.03 19.40 -4.62
C ASN A 99 -4.40 20.46 -3.70
N LYS A 100 -4.88 20.55 -2.46
CA LYS A 100 -4.38 21.54 -1.48
C LYS A 100 -3.20 21.02 -0.66
N LEU A 101 -2.92 19.72 -0.71
CA LEU A 101 -1.84 19.15 0.08
C LEU A 101 -0.47 19.70 -0.35
N SER A 102 0.28 20.15 0.64
CA SER A 102 1.71 20.41 0.45
C SER A 102 2.46 19.09 0.17
N TYR A 103 3.67 19.21 -0.34
CA TYR A 103 4.55 18.06 -0.57
C TYR A 103 4.68 17.18 0.68
N SER A 104 5.02 17.78 1.81
CA SER A 104 5.22 17.07 3.08
C SER A 104 3.94 16.38 3.55
N ASN A 105 2.79 17.06 3.44
CA ASN A 105 1.52 16.48 3.83
C ASN A 105 1.12 15.30 2.95
N LEU A 106 1.47 15.33 1.66
CA LEU A 106 1.23 14.22 0.75
C LEU A 106 2.13 13.02 1.08
N VAL A 107 3.42 13.26 1.41
CA VAL A 107 4.34 12.22 1.91
C VAL A 107 3.77 11.56 3.17
N ILE A 108 3.36 12.36 4.16
CA ILE A 108 2.81 11.85 5.42
C ILE A 108 1.54 11.04 5.15
N LEU A 109 0.62 11.56 4.33
CA LEU A 109 -0.63 10.88 4.00
C LEU A 109 -0.39 9.50 3.37
N ILE A 110 0.60 9.39 2.47
CA ILE A 110 0.96 8.14 1.81
C ILE A 110 1.72 7.19 2.74
N ALA A 111 2.51 7.73 3.67
CA ALA A 111 3.26 6.94 4.65
C ALA A 111 2.38 6.28 5.70
N LEU A 112 1.19 6.84 5.95
CA LEU A 112 0.27 6.31 6.95
C LEU A 112 -0.33 4.97 6.50
N PRO A 113 -0.16 3.87 7.26
CA PRO A 113 -0.59 2.53 6.84
C PRO A 113 -2.10 2.37 6.71
N PHE A 114 -2.89 3.20 7.40
CA PHE A 114 -4.36 3.17 7.36
C PHE A 114 -4.98 4.16 6.38
N THR A 115 -4.18 4.86 5.60
CA THR A 115 -4.69 5.66 4.49
C THR A 115 -5.00 4.76 3.31
N PRO A 116 -6.23 4.79 2.74
CA PRO A 116 -6.57 3.98 1.59
C PRO A 116 -5.80 4.47 0.36
N ALA A 117 -4.66 3.83 0.10
CA ALA A 117 -3.72 4.24 -0.96
C ALA A 117 -4.40 4.35 -2.33
N PHE A 118 -5.28 3.40 -2.68
CA PHE A 118 -6.03 3.43 -3.93
C PHE A 118 -6.87 4.71 -4.08
N ALA A 119 -7.49 5.18 -2.99
CA ALA A 119 -8.29 6.40 -3.01
C ALA A 119 -7.42 7.65 -3.25
N VAL A 120 -6.21 7.69 -2.65
CA VAL A 120 -5.23 8.75 -2.89
C VAL A 120 -4.76 8.74 -4.34
N ASN A 121 -4.45 7.57 -4.91
CA ASN A 121 -4.02 7.41 -6.29
C ASN A 121 -5.11 7.86 -7.29
N ILE A 122 -6.36 7.42 -7.06
CA ILE A 122 -7.53 7.81 -7.87
C ILE A 122 -7.72 9.32 -7.79
N ALA A 123 -7.78 9.89 -6.59
CA ALA A 123 -8.00 11.32 -6.42
C ALA A 123 -6.88 12.14 -7.07
N ALA A 124 -5.60 11.78 -6.87
CA ALA A 124 -4.48 12.43 -7.51
C ALA A 124 -4.55 12.35 -9.04
N GLY A 125 -4.91 11.18 -9.59
CA GLY A 125 -5.10 10.99 -11.04
C GLY A 125 -6.25 11.83 -11.62
N LEU A 126 -7.31 12.08 -10.85
CA LEU A 126 -8.44 12.90 -11.24
C LEU A 126 -8.23 14.42 -11.02
N THR A 127 -7.13 14.83 -10.40
CA THR A 127 -6.76 16.23 -10.17
C THR A 127 -5.77 16.72 -11.22
N ASP A 128 -5.37 18.00 -11.16
CA ASP A 128 -4.36 18.58 -12.06
C ASP A 128 -2.93 18.47 -11.49
N ILE A 129 -2.73 17.67 -10.47
CA ILE A 129 -1.41 17.42 -9.88
C ILE A 129 -0.45 16.86 -10.95
N ASP A 130 0.71 17.48 -11.13
CA ASP A 130 1.74 16.97 -12.03
C ASP A 130 2.20 15.57 -11.58
N ALA A 131 2.42 14.67 -12.55
CA ALA A 131 2.88 13.31 -12.27
C ALA A 131 4.21 13.29 -11.48
N LYS A 132 5.15 14.20 -11.78
CA LYS A 132 6.41 14.32 -11.04
C LYS A 132 6.18 14.77 -9.60
N LYS A 133 5.25 15.71 -9.40
CA LYS A 133 4.87 16.19 -8.05
C LYS A 133 4.14 15.12 -7.23
N PHE A 134 3.52 14.13 -7.86
CA PHE A 134 2.92 12.99 -7.19
C PHE A 134 3.91 11.84 -6.97
N PHE A 135 4.77 11.57 -7.94
CA PHE A 135 5.73 10.45 -7.91
C PHE A 135 6.73 10.56 -6.74
N SER A 136 7.33 11.74 -6.54
CA SER A 136 8.34 11.92 -5.49
C SER A 136 7.81 11.69 -4.07
N PRO A 137 6.67 12.29 -3.63
CA PRO A 137 6.08 11.96 -2.33
C PRO A 137 5.62 10.50 -2.25
N LEU A 138 5.17 9.90 -3.36
CA LEU A 138 4.80 8.50 -3.41
C LEU A 138 5.98 7.58 -3.10
N MET A 139 7.13 7.81 -3.75
CA MET A 139 8.36 7.04 -3.48
C MET A 139 8.75 7.08 -2.01
N ILE A 140 8.81 8.28 -1.43
CA ILE A 140 9.25 8.47 -0.05
C ILE A 140 8.22 7.92 0.93
N GLY A 141 6.94 8.23 0.75
CA GLY A 141 5.87 7.78 1.65
C GLY A 141 5.65 6.27 1.65
N LYS A 142 5.92 5.62 0.51
CA LYS A 142 5.78 4.14 0.42
C LYS A 142 6.88 3.38 1.14
N LEU A 143 8.04 3.95 1.41
CA LEU A 143 9.10 3.28 2.17
C LEU A 143 8.64 2.85 3.57
N PRO A 144 8.23 3.75 4.47
CA PRO A 144 7.79 3.37 5.81
C PRO A 144 6.51 2.53 5.78
N MET A 145 5.62 2.77 4.83
CA MET A 145 4.37 2.01 4.69
C MET A 145 4.64 0.54 4.31
N VAL A 146 5.52 0.28 3.34
CA VAL A 146 5.89 -1.10 2.93
C VAL A 146 6.67 -1.79 4.03
N TYR A 147 7.56 -1.07 4.74
CA TYR A 147 8.27 -1.61 5.89
C TYR A 147 7.30 -2.05 7.00
N PHE A 148 6.34 -1.20 7.35
CA PHE A 148 5.32 -1.49 8.37
C PHE A 148 4.50 -2.74 8.02
N TRP A 149 3.94 -2.80 6.81
CA TRP A 149 3.14 -3.95 6.39
C TRP A 149 3.96 -5.21 6.18
N GLY A 150 5.22 -5.08 5.74
CA GLY A 150 6.15 -6.19 5.62
C GLY A 150 6.50 -6.80 6.96
N PHE A 151 6.76 -5.97 7.97
CA PHE A 151 7.01 -6.42 9.34
C PHE A 151 5.80 -7.14 9.92
N ILE A 152 4.61 -6.52 9.86
CA ILE A 152 3.38 -7.14 10.38
C ILE A 152 3.06 -8.43 9.65
N GLY A 153 3.11 -8.42 8.31
CA GLY A 153 2.80 -9.60 7.52
C GLY A 153 3.75 -10.76 7.82
N LYS A 154 5.05 -10.49 7.88
CA LYS A 154 6.06 -11.51 8.22
C LYS A 154 5.83 -12.05 9.62
N SER A 155 5.67 -11.19 10.63
CA SER A 155 5.44 -11.62 12.03
C SER A 155 4.19 -12.49 12.17
N LEU A 156 3.10 -12.14 11.48
CA LEU A 156 1.88 -12.93 11.51
C LEU A 156 2.04 -14.28 10.79
N LEU A 157 2.76 -14.34 9.67
CA LEU A 157 2.96 -15.58 8.93
C LEU A 157 3.92 -16.54 9.62
N GLU A 158 4.95 -16.03 10.32
CA GLU A 158 5.97 -16.84 11.02
C GLU A 158 5.51 -17.29 12.41
N SER A 159 4.69 -16.53 13.11
CA SER A 159 4.38 -16.75 14.54
C SER A 159 2.93 -16.44 14.90
N ILE A 160 1.98 -16.85 14.06
CA ILE A 160 0.55 -16.56 14.25
C ILE A 160 -0.02 -17.13 15.57
N THR A 161 0.65 -18.10 16.17
CA THR A 161 0.21 -18.77 17.40
C THR A 161 0.98 -18.32 18.64
N ASP A 162 2.06 -17.55 18.47
CA ASP A 162 2.81 -17.00 19.60
C ASP A 162 2.08 -15.79 20.20
N PRO A 163 1.60 -15.87 21.47
CA PRO A 163 0.88 -14.77 22.11
C PRO A 163 1.69 -13.50 22.21
N TYR A 164 3.02 -13.60 22.36
CA TYR A 164 3.91 -12.45 22.45
C TYR A 164 3.99 -11.71 21.13
N THR A 165 4.15 -12.44 20.02
CA THR A 165 4.15 -11.87 18.66
C THR A 165 2.81 -11.20 18.34
N ILE A 166 1.69 -11.85 18.70
CA ILE A 166 0.35 -11.26 18.54
C ILE A 166 0.23 -9.95 19.31
N ALA A 167 0.68 -9.93 20.58
CA ALA A 167 0.63 -8.72 21.39
C ALA A 167 1.48 -7.58 20.82
N GLN A 168 2.68 -7.88 20.30
CA GLN A 168 3.53 -6.89 19.60
C GLN A 168 2.86 -6.33 18.34
N VAL A 169 2.29 -7.19 17.50
CA VAL A 169 1.58 -6.76 16.28
C VAL A 169 0.38 -5.88 16.63
N VAL A 170 -0.44 -6.29 17.60
CA VAL A 170 -1.58 -5.49 18.08
C VAL A 170 -1.13 -4.13 18.59
N PHE A 171 -0.07 -4.10 19.40
CA PHE A 171 0.50 -2.84 19.92
C PHE A 171 1.00 -1.91 18.81
N MET A 172 1.75 -2.45 17.84
CA MET A 172 2.21 -1.68 16.68
C MET A 172 1.06 -1.13 15.83
N VAL A 173 0.03 -1.95 15.59
CA VAL A 173 -1.17 -1.53 14.85
C VAL A 173 -1.90 -0.41 15.59
N LEU A 174 -2.05 -0.51 16.91
CA LEU A 174 -2.66 0.53 17.74
C LEU A 174 -1.87 1.84 17.69
N ILE A 175 -0.54 1.78 17.84
CA ILE A 175 0.32 2.98 17.72
C ILE A 175 0.18 3.60 16.34
N ALA A 176 0.29 2.82 15.27
CA ALA A 176 0.18 3.30 13.91
C ALA A 176 -1.21 3.91 13.64
N TYR A 177 -2.28 3.32 14.19
CA TYR A 177 -3.63 3.88 14.11
C TYR A 177 -3.73 5.23 14.83
N LEU A 178 -3.21 5.33 16.06
CA LEU A 178 -3.21 6.60 16.82
C LEU A 178 -2.40 7.68 16.09
N VAL A 179 -1.21 7.35 15.60
CA VAL A 179 -0.37 8.26 14.81
C VAL A 179 -1.11 8.70 13.53
N SER A 180 -1.74 7.77 12.81
CA SER A 180 -2.54 8.08 11.62
C SER A 180 -3.69 9.03 11.94
N ARG A 181 -4.38 8.81 13.07
CA ARG A 181 -5.49 9.66 13.51
C ARG A 181 -5.02 11.07 13.88
N LEU A 182 -3.90 11.17 14.60
CA LEU A 182 -3.31 12.46 14.96
C LEU A 182 -2.82 13.21 13.72
N ALA A 183 -2.03 12.56 12.85
CA ALA A 183 -1.52 13.16 11.63
C ALA A 183 -2.65 13.69 10.72
N ASN A 184 -3.72 12.91 10.54
CA ASN A 184 -4.89 13.36 9.78
C ASN A 184 -5.61 14.57 10.39
N LYS A 185 -5.46 14.82 11.71
CA LYS A 185 -5.99 16.02 12.35
C LYS A 185 -5.13 17.25 12.06
N PHE A 186 -3.82 17.08 11.92
CA PHE A 186 -2.89 18.18 11.60
C PHE A 186 -2.82 18.49 10.09
N ILE A 187 -3.16 17.55 9.23
CA ILE A 187 -3.17 17.73 7.77
C ILE A 187 -4.44 18.48 7.28
N LYS A 188 -5.48 18.56 8.12
CA LYS A 188 -6.69 19.36 7.83
C LYS A 188 -6.42 20.85 7.94
#